data_2284db400ea325597789747dd6d71e6c
#
_entry.id   2284db400ea325597789747dd6d71e6c
#
_cell.length_a   1.000
_cell.length_b   1.000
_cell.length_c   1.000
_cell.angle_alpha   90.00
_cell.angle_beta   90.00
_cell.angle_gamma   90.00
#
_symmetry.space_group_name_H-M   'P 1'
#
loop_
_entity.id
_entity.type
_entity.pdbx_description
1 polymer ?
#
loop_
_entity_poly.entity_id
_entity_poly.type
_entity_poly.pdbx_seq_one_letter_code
_entity_poly.pdbx_strand_id
1 'polypeptide(L)'
;MEHETREEHEERGHSRRDLLVKGGLVTAGAALLGSPAAAFASRGSAAAEAVKVAVVTHGDTGSFWSVFKRGVDQAAKDLKGRGVSVTQVYANNDVTKQVTGINAAIAAKVNVIATSVPDASALKSALTKASARGIEIITANSGLGAFDSLPTYMVHVGQTEDVAGQGAGRQFKAAGAKKVLVVIHEAANSALQQRADGVKSVLGGSGVSVLSIPNAKSDIPGTKAKVAAAFKANKSLDGFLGLDPDVTIPCLDVVPSGVKVGTFDVGDSIKYIQSGKMLFAIDQQQYLQGYLPVVFALLFVSNLNTVGNGAPVLTGPGIINKANAARVAALAKAGTR
;
A
#
# COMPACT_ATOMS: atom_id res chain seq x y z
N MET A 1 2.54 -57.14 1.58
CA MET A 1 1.89 -56.86 0.29
C MET A 1 0.69 -55.96 0.60
N GLU A 2 0.95 -54.69 0.71
CA GLU A 2 -0.09 -53.66 0.87
C GLU A 2 0.27 -52.54 -0.08
N HIS A 3 -0.61 -52.30 -1.03
CA HIS A 3 -0.51 -51.24 -2.04
C HIS A 3 -1.01 -49.91 -1.39
N GLU A 4 -0.11 -48.98 -1.17
CA GLU A 4 -0.47 -47.59 -0.91
C GLU A 4 -0.83 -46.88 -2.23
N THR A 5 -2.07 -46.54 -2.37
CA THR A 5 -2.56 -45.68 -3.44
C THR A 5 -2.24 -44.21 -3.10
N ARG A 6 -1.39 -43.63 -3.90
CA ARG A 6 -1.03 -42.22 -3.90
C ARG A 6 -2.14 -41.44 -4.60
N GLU A 7 -2.95 -40.68 -3.85
CA GLU A 7 -3.88 -39.69 -4.41
C GLU A 7 -3.10 -38.48 -4.89
N GLU A 8 -3.06 -38.27 -6.20
CA GLU A 8 -2.55 -37.07 -6.83
C GLU A 8 -3.60 -35.95 -6.65
N HIS A 9 -3.25 -34.92 -5.87
CA HIS A 9 -3.98 -33.66 -5.86
C HIS A 9 -3.70 -32.91 -7.16
N GLU A 10 -4.67 -32.94 -8.07
CA GLU A 10 -4.70 -32.14 -9.28
C GLU A 10 -4.93 -30.67 -8.92
N GLU A 11 -3.88 -29.86 -8.93
CA GLU A 11 -3.97 -28.39 -8.84
C GLU A 11 -4.67 -27.86 -10.10
N ARG A 12 -5.92 -27.48 -9.96
CA ARG A 12 -6.66 -26.74 -11.00
C ARG A 12 -6.19 -25.29 -11.04
N GLY A 13 -5.08 -25.06 -11.71
CA GLY A 13 -4.67 -23.75 -12.15
C GLY A 13 -5.63 -23.23 -13.22
N HIS A 14 -6.41 -22.19 -12.90
CA HIS A 14 -7.21 -21.49 -13.90
C HIS A 14 -6.27 -20.80 -14.90
N SER A 15 -6.21 -21.34 -16.10
CA SER A 15 -5.38 -20.85 -17.20
C SER A 15 -5.93 -19.48 -17.67
N ARG A 16 -5.05 -18.48 -17.71
CA ARG A 16 -5.31 -17.14 -18.28
C ARG A 16 -5.73 -17.16 -19.77
N ARG A 17 -5.74 -18.32 -20.42
CA ARG A 17 -6.25 -18.51 -21.78
C ARG A 17 -7.77 -18.34 -21.89
N ASP A 18 -8.53 -18.59 -20.83
CA ASP A 18 -9.99 -18.50 -20.86
C ASP A 18 -10.53 -17.08 -20.89
N LEU A 19 -9.73 -16.06 -20.51
CA LEU A 19 -10.10 -14.65 -20.56
C LEU A 19 -10.00 -14.03 -21.96
N LEU A 20 -9.17 -14.60 -22.84
CA LEU A 20 -8.96 -14.08 -24.20
C LEU A 20 -10.01 -14.58 -25.21
N VAL A 21 -10.80 -15.60 -24.88
CA VAL A 21 -11.73 -16.24 -25.81
C VAL A 21 -13.16 -15.67 -25.74
N LYS A 22 -13.51 -14.95 -24.67
CA LYS A 22 -14.88 -14.38 -24.51
C LYS A 22 -15.12 -12.98 -25.04
N GLY A 23 -14.16 -12.36 -25.68
CA GLY A 23 -14.23 -10.99 -26.21
C GLY A 23 -14.29 -10.83 -27.72
N GLY A 24 -14.65 -11.83 -28.50
CA GLY A 24 -14.59 -11.64 -29.94
C GLY A 24 -15.37 -12.64 -30.78
N LEU A 25 -16.65 -12.40 -31.00
CA LEU A 25 -17.38 -12.97 -32.14
C LEU A 25 -18.57 -12.08 -32.47
N VAL A 26 -18.38 -11.16 -33.44
CA VAL A 26 -19.47 -10.63 -34.26
C VAL A 26 -19.02 -10.72 -35.72
N THR A 27 -19.60 -11.70 -36.36
CA THR A 27 -20.01 -11.93 -37.76
C THR A 27 -19.25 -11.26 -38.91
N ALA A 28 -18.78 -12.15 -39.74
CA ALA A 28 -18.31 -11.93 -41.11
C ALA A 28 -19.46 -11.61 -42.05
N GLY A 29 -19.19 -10.73 -43.01
CA GLY A 29 -20.00 -10.49 -44.19
C GLY A 29 -19.29 -9.62 -45.19
N ALA A 30 -19.03 -10.18 -46.38
CA ALA A 30 -18.68 -9.58 -47.64
C ALA A 30 -17.20 -9.30 -47.95
N ALA A 31 -16.69 -10.14 -48.85
CA ALA A 31 -15.43 -9.99 -49.60
C ALA A 31 -15.46 -8.81 -50.55
N LEU A 32 -14.38 -8.02 -50.54
CA LEU A 32 -13.90 -7.27 -51.72
C LEU A 32 -12.38 -7.26 -51.72
N LEU A 33 -11.81 -7.75 -52.81
CA LEU A 33 -10.40 -7.80 -53.12
C LEU A 33 -9.83 -6.38 -53.22
N GLY A 34 -9.07 -5.93 -52.24
CA GLY A 34 -8.31 -4.70 -52.22
C GLY A 34 -6.94 -4.91 -51.61
N SER A 35 -5.92 -4.37 -52.25
CA SER A 35 -4.48 -4.57 -51.95
C SER A 35 -4.10 -4.44 -50.50
N PRO A 36 -3.17 -5.28 -49.96
CA PRO A 36 -2.78 -5.28 -48.57
C PRO A 36 -2.07 -4.01 -48.05
N ALA A 37 -1.68 -3.10 -48.96
CA ALA A 37 -1.07 -1.81 -48.60
C ALA A 37 -2.03 -0.75 -48.02
N ALA A 38 -3.34 -0.88 -48.25
CA ALA A 38 -4.33 0.08 -47.74
C ALA A 38 -4.79 -0.20 -46.30
N ALA A 39 -4.58 -1.40 -45.80
CA ALA A 39 -4.99 -1.80 -44.43
C ALA A 39 -4.11 -1.22 -43.30
N PHE A 40 -2.91 -0.74 -43.62
CA PHE A 40 -2.02 -0.10 -42.65
C PHE A 40 -2.16 1.43 -42.57
N ALA A 41 -2.79 2.07 -43.54
CA ALA A 41 -2.90 3.52 -43.58
C ALA A 41 -4.13 4.09 -42.85
N SER A 42 -5.09 3.27 -42.41
CA SER A 42 -6.31 3.72 -41.73
C SER A 42 -6.30 3.57 -40.21
N ARG A 43 -5.16 3.27 -39.57
CA ARG A 43 -4.94 3.53 -38.15
C ARG A 43 -4.50 4.99 -37.93
N GLY A 44 -5.11 5.91 -38.66
CA GLY A 44 -5.08 7.32 -38.33
C GLY A 44 -5.81 7.53 -37.02
N SER A 45 -5.07 7.96 -36.00
CA SER A 45 -5.52 8.64 -34.77
C SER A 45 -6.97 8.31 -34.35
N ALA A 46 -7.24 7.08 -33.91
CA ALA A 46 -8.29 6.88 -32.92
C ALA A 46 -7.87 7.77 -31.74
N ALA A 47 -8.65 8.80 -31.44
CA ALA A 47 -8.43 9.63 -30.27
C ALA A 47 -8.18 8.67 -29.10
N ALA A 48 -7.01 8.77 -28.46
CA ALA A 48 -6.64 7.85 -27.42
C ALA A 48 -7.80 7.81 -26.41
N GLU A 49 -8.36 6.63 -26.18
CA GLU A 49 -9.51 6.48 -25.31
C GLU A 49 -9.15 7.08 -23.95
N ALA A 50 -10.02 7.97 -23.45
CA ALA A 50 -9.74 8.68 -22.19
C ALA A 50 -9.64 7.68 -21.04
N VAL A 51 -8.48 7.61 -20.38
CA VAL A 51 -8.22 6.73 -19.26
C VAL A 51 -8.71 7.39 -17.98
N LYS A 52 -9.75 6.84 -17.38
CA LYS A 52 -10.34 7.31 -16.12
C LYS A 52 -9.87 6.44 -14.98
N VAL A 53 -9.17 7.05 -14.02
CA VAL A 53 -8.67 6.37 -12.81
C VAL A 53 -9.33 6.99 -11.58
N ALA A 54 -9.86 6.15 -10.69
CA ALA A 54 -10.27 6.58 -9.36
C ALA A 54 -9.27 6.07 -8.32
N VAL A 55 -8.67 6.97 -7.56
CA VAL A 55 -7.86 6.64 -6.40
C VAL A 55 -8.74 6.79 -5.15
N VAL A 56 -9.11 5.67 -4.52
CA VAL A 56 -10.04 5.64 -3.39
C VAL A 56 -9.37 4.89 -2.23
N THR A 57 -8.90 5.61 -1.23
CA THR A 57 -8.14 5.01 -0.11
C THR A 57 -8.79 5.28 1.24
N HIS A 58 -8.43 4.48 2.26
CA HIS A 58 -8.80 4.76 3.65
C HIS A 58 -8.07 6.00 4.21
N GLY A 59 -7.10 6.55 3.48
CA GLY A 59 -6.18 7.58 3.90
C GLY A 59 -6.79 8.81 4.56
N ASP A 60 -5.95 9.49 5.33
CA ASP A 60 -6.21 10.74 6.02
C ASP A 60 -5.38 11.91 5.44
N THR A 61 -5.23 12.98 6.18
CA THR A 61 -4.39 14.14 5.83
C THR A 61 -3.00 14.09 6.47
N GLY A 62 -2.63 12.98 7.12
CA GLY A 62 -1.35 12.80 7.79
C GLY A 62 -0.16 12.74 6.84
N SER A 63 1.01 12.61 7.45
CA SER A 63 2.31 12.69 6.75
C SER A 63 2.44 11.65 5.64
N PHE A 64 2.02 10.39 5.89
CA PHE A 64 2.04 9.32 4.89
C PHE A 64 1.21 9.68 3.65
N TRP A 65 -0.08 9.98 3.88
CA TRP A 65 -1.04 10.19 2.79
C TRP A 65 -0.78 11.48 2.01
N SER A 66 -0.16 12.48 2.63
CA SER A 66 0.29 13.69 1.96
C SER A 66 1.35 13.40 0.90
N VAL A 67 2.31 12.50 1.18
CA VAL A 67 3.34 12.07 0.22
C VAL A 67 2.74 11.16 -0.86
N PHE A 68 1.86 10.23 -0.47
CA PHE A 68 1.12 9.40 -1.41
C PHE A 68 0.33 10.26 -2.41
N LYS A 69 -0.44 11.23 -1.90
CA LYS A 69 -1.22 12.17 -2.72
C LYS A 69 -0.35 12.93 -3.72
N ARG A 70 0.83 13.39 -3.32
CA ARG A 70 1.78 14.05 -4.23
C ARG A 70 2.20 13.12 -5.38
N GLY A 71 2.37 11.84 -5.13
CA GLY A 71 2.62 10.83 -6.16
C GLY A 71 1.47 10.73 -7.15
N VAL A 72 0.23 10.66 -6.66
CA VAL A 72 -0.97 10.64 -7.51
C VAL A 72 -1.10 11.92 -8.32
N ASP A 73 -0.94 13.09 -7.70
CA ASP A 73 -1.05 14.40 -8.36
C ASP A 73 0.02 14.55 -9.47
N GLN A 74 1.24 14.09 -9.20
CA GLN A 74 2.31 14.13 -10.18
C GLN A 74 2.03 13.20 -11.36
N ALA A 75 1.59 11.97 -11.10
CA ALA A 75 1.22 11.04 -12.17
C ALA A 75 0.07 11.59 -13.02
N ALA A 76 -0.96 12.17 -12.39
CA ALA A 76 -2.06 12.81 -13.10
C ALA A 76 -1.58 13.96 -14.01
N LYS A 77 -0.62 14.76 -13.52
CA LYS A 77 0.00 15.86 -14.28
C LYS A 77 0.81 15.33 -15.48
N ASP A 78 1.70 14.36 -15.22
CA ASP A 78 2.63 13.83 -16.22
C ASP A 78 1.89 13.10 -17.35
N LEU A 79 0.75 12.45 -17.02
CA LEU A 79 -0.01 11.63 -17.95
C LEU A 79 -1.24 12.34 -18.54
N LYS A 80 -1.50 13.60 -18.17
CA LYS A 80 -2.62 14.40 -18.69
C LYS A 80 -2.62 14.45 -20.22
N GLY A 81 -1.45 14.67 -20.83
CA GLY A 81 -1.28 14.69 -22.29
C GLY A 81 -1.52 13.34 -22.98
N ARG A 82 -1.59 12.25 -22.20
CA ARG A 82 -1.93 10.89 -22.64
C ARG A 82 -3.41 10.55 -22.43
N GLY A 83 -4.25 11.54 -22.12
CA GLY A 83 -5.69 11.35 -21.92
C GLY A 83 -6.06 10.77 -20.54
N VAL A 84 -5.14 10.74 -19.58
CA VAL A 84 -5.41 10.25 -18.21
C VAL A 84 -6.13 11.32 -17.40
N SER A 85 -7.23 10.93 -16.78
CA SER A 85 -7.95 11.71 -15.76
C SER A 85 -8.01 10.94 -14.44
N VAL A 86 -7.73 11.61 -13.33
CA VAL A 86 -7.69 10.99 -12.00
C VAL A 86 -8.66 11.70 -11.07
N THR A 87 -9.52 10.93 -10.42
CA THR A 87 -10.31 11.37 -9.27
C THR A 87 -9.76 10.77 -7.99
N GLN A 88 -9.85 11.49 -6.86
CA GLN A 88 -9.25 11.05 -5.61
C GLN A 88 -10.27 11.18 -4.47
N VAL A 89 -10.34 10.14 -3.63
CA VAL A 89 -11.12 10.10 -2.39
C VAL A 89 -10.23 9.56 -1.28
N TYR A 90 -10.05 10.34 -0.23
CA TYR A 90 -9.38 9.94 1.00
C TYR A 90 -10.45 9.84 2.10
N ALA A 91 -10.67 8.64 2.59
CA ALA A 91 -11.82 8.33 3.43
C ALA A 91 -11.63 8.70 4.91
N ASN A 92 -10.42 9.09 5.31
CA ASN A 92 -10.10 9.45 6.70
C ASN A 92 -10.44 8.34 7.69
N ASN A 93 -10.03 7.10 7.36
CA ASN A 93 -10.28 5.87 8.10
C ASN A 93 -11.77 5.52 8.28
N ASP A 94 -12.65 6.11 7.46
CA ASP A 94 -14.08 5.82 7.44
C ASP A 94 -14.40 4.85 6.29
N VAL A 95 -14.65 3.59 6.63
CA VAL A 95 -15.01 2.53 5.68
C VAL A 95 -16.24 2.89 4.86
N THR A 96 -17.24 3.54 5.45
CA THR A 96 -18.47 3.94 4.74
C THR A 96 -18.16 4.95 3.63
N LYS A 97 -17.29 5.92 3.92
CA LYS A 97 -16.81 6.89 2.92
C LYS A 97 -16.01 6.20 1.83
N GLN A 98 -15.15 5.24 2.18
CA GLN A 98 -14.38 4.51 1.19
C GLN A 98 -15.28 3.69 0.26
N VAL A 99 -16.26 2.94 0.80
CA VAL A 99 -17.27 2.21 0.03
C VAL A 99 -18.08 3.16 -0.86
N THR A 100 -18.48 4.32 -0.34
CA THR A 100 -19.18 5.35 -1.12
C THR A 100 -18.33 5.86 -2.28
N GLY A 101 -17.04 6.10 -2.06
CA GLY A 101 -16.09 6.50 -3.10
C GLY A 101 -15.92 5.44 -4.19
N ILE A 102 -15.82 4.16 -3.81
CA ILE A 102 -15.78 3.03 -4.77
C ILE A 102 -17.07 2.97 -5.59
N ASN A 103 -18.24 3.09 -4.95
CA ASN A 103 -19.52 3.08 -5.66
C ASN A 103 -19.66 4.29 -6.61
N ALA A 104 -19.17 5.47 -6.23
CA ALA A 104 -19.14 6.64 -7.11
C ALA A 104 -18.22 6.41 -8.33
N ALA A 105 -17.06 5.78 -8.13
CA ALA A 105 -16.17 5.40 -9.23
C ALA A 105 -16.85 4.40 -10.21
N ILE A 106 -17.58 3.42 -9.67
CA ILE A 106 -18.37 2.48 -10.48
C ILE A 106 -19.43 3.22 -11.31
N ALA A 107 -20.15 4.16 -10.68
CA ALA A 107 -21.18 4.95 -11.36
C ALA A 107 -20.58 5.85 -12.46
N ALA A 108 -19.39 6.39 -12.22
CA ALA A 108 -18.64 7.20 -13.19
C ALA A 108 -18.01 6.36 -14.33
N LYS A 109 -18.15 5.03 -14.29
CA LYS A 109 -17.60 4.10 -15.27
C LYS A 109 -16.10 4.35 -15.49
N VAL A 110 -15.32 4.38 -14.41
CA VAL A 110 -13.87 4.48 -14.51
C VAL A 110 -13.28 3.18 -15.08
N ASN A 111 -12.11 3.26 -15.68
CA ASN A 111 -11.42 2.07 -16.20
C ASN A 111 -10.72 1.29 -15.08
N VAL A 112 -10.16 2.02 -14.12
CA VAL A 112 -9.36 1.44 -13.03
C VAL A 112 -9.70 2.12 -11.70
N ILE A 113 -9.81 1.31 -10.65
CA ILE A 113 -9.85 1.77 -9.27
C ILE A 113 -8.53 1.39 -8.60
N ALA A 114 -7.75 2.39 -8.18
CA ALA A 114 -6.62 2.20 -7.28
C ALA A 114 -7.09 2.42 -5.84
N THR A 115 -6.93 1.41 -4.97
CA THR A 115 -7.49 1.44 -3.61
C THR A 115 -6.55 0.84 -2.59
N SER A 116 -6.63 1.28 -1.35
CA SER A 116 -6.05 0.58 -0.21
C SER A 116 -7.09 -0.33 0.45
N VAL A 117 -6.66 -1.46 0.98
CA VAL A 117 -7.56 -2.45 1.58
C VAL A 117 -7.07 -2.81 2.99
N PRO A 118 -7.34 -1.94 3.99
CA PRO A 118 -6.95 -2.23 5.39
C PRO A 118 -7.78 -3.38 5.99
N ASP A 119 -9.05 -3.46 5.59
CA ASP A 119 -9.98 -4.52 5.95
C ASP A 119 -10.64 -5.09 4.68
N ALA A 120 -10.22 -6.30 4.32
CA ALA A 120 -10.71 -6.97 3.12
C ALA A 120 -12.21 -7.31 3.22
N SER A 121 -12.70 -7.68 4.41
CA SER A 121 -14.11 -8.08 4.61
C SER A 121 -15.06 -6.91 4.37
N ALA A 122 -14.69 -5.73 4.85
CA ALA A 122 -15.46 -4.51 4.73
C ALA A 122 -15.58 -4.00 3.29
N LEU A 123 -14.54 -4.22 2.47
CA LEU A 123 -14.49 -3.70 1.09
C LEU A 123 -14.86 -4.74 0.03
N LYS A 124 -14.91 -6.03 0.37
CA LYS A 124 -15.13 -7.15 -0.57
C LYS A 124 -16.33 -6.94 -1.48
N SER A 125 -17.49 -6.58 -0.92
CA SER A 125 -18.72 -6.40 -1.70
C SER A 125 -18.60 -5.30 -2.76
N ALA A 126 -18.04 -4.14 -2.38
CA ALA A 126 -17.87 -3.02 -3.31
C ALA A 126 -16.84 -3.33 -4.40
N LEU A 127 -15.73 -3.99 -4.06
CA LEU A 127 -14.70 -4.38 -5.01
C LEU A 127 -15.19 -5.50 -5.95
N THR A 128 -15.95 -6.48 -5.45
CA THR A 128 -16.60 -7.49 -6.29
C THR A 128 -17.54 -6.85 -7.31
N LYS A 129 -18.34 -5.87 -6.87
CA LYS A 129 -19.24 -5.12 -7.76
C LYS A 129 -18.46 -4.32 -8.83
N ALA A 130 -17.31 -3.73 -8.49
CA ALA A 130 -16.45 -3.04 -9.46
C ALA A 130 -15.91 -4.02 -10.51
N SER A 131 -15.33 -5.13 -10.07
CA SER A 131 -14.80 -6.18 -10.96
C SER A 131 -15.87 -6.76 -11.88
N ALA A 132 -17.09 -7.02 -11.36
CA ALA A 132 -18.23 -7.49 -12.17
C ALA A 132 -18.68 -6.48 -13.25
N ARG A 133 -18.25 -5.22 -13.17
CA ARG A 133 -18.48 -4.17 -14.19
C ARG A 133 -17.30 -4.00 -15.14
N GLY A 134 -16.30 -4.89 -15.07
CA GLY A 134 -15.10 -4.82 -15.89
C GLY A 134 -14.12 -3.71 -15.47
N ILE A 135 -14.27 -3.14 -14.27
CA ILE A 135 -13.34 -2.17 -13.74
C ILE A 135 -12.16 -2.92 -13.15
N GLU A 136 -10.96 -2.60 -13.61
CA GLU A 136 -9.72 -3.19 -13.09
C GLU A 136 -9.39 -2.60 -11.71
N ILE A 137 -8.81 -3.43 -10.84
CA ILE A 137 -8.47 -3.04 -9.48
C ILE A 137 -6.96 -3.13 -9.29
N ILE A 138 -6.37 -2.07 -8.77
CA ILE A 138 -4.98 -2.03 -8.28
C ILE A 138 -5.04 -1.72 -6.79
N THR A 139 -4.40 -2.55 -5.97
CA THR A 139 -4.29 -2.23 -4.54
C THR A 139 -2.99 -1.49 -4.25
N ALA A 140 -3.02 -0.55 -3.31
CA ALA A 140 -1.86 0.22 -2.90
C ALA A 140 -1.80 0.40 -1.39
N ASN A 141 -0.64 0.44 -0.80
CA ASN A 141 -0.38 0.54 0.63
C ASN A 141 -0.83 -0.70 1.40
N SER A 142 -2.11 -0.79 1.78
CA SER A 142 -2.71 -1.98 2.41
C SER A 142 -3.43 -2.83 1.38
N GLY A 143 -3.42 -4.16 1.54
CA GLY A 143 -4.17 -5.07 0.69
C GLY A 143 -3.39 -6.25 0.12
N LEU A 144 -2.08 -6.34 0.36
CA LEU A 144 -1.30 -7.51 -0.07
C LEU A 144 -1.86 -8.82 0.51
N GLY A 145 -2.16 -8.86 1.81
CA GLY A 145 -2.74 -10.04 2.47
C GLY A 145 -4.20 -10.34 2.08
N ALA A 146 -4.82 -9.51 1.26
CA ALA A 146 -6.20 -9.71 0.78
C ALA A 146 -6.26 -10.36 -0.62
N PHE A 147 -5.12 -10.71 -1.21
CA PHE A 147 -5.01 -11.21 -2.58
C PHE A 147 -5.93 -12.39 -2.86
N ASP A 148 -5.95 -13.37 -1.96
CA ASP A 148 -6.74 -14.60 -2.14
C ASP A 148 -8.23 -14.41 -1.83
N SER A 149 -8.62 -13.33 -1.17
CA SER A 149 -10.00 -13.10 -0.70
C SER A 149 -10.78 -12.08 -1.52
N LEU A 150 -10.11 -11.33 -2.38
CA LEU A 150 -10.70 -10.31 -3.24
C LEU A 150 -10.87 -10.81 -4.67
N PRO A 151 -11.82 -10.27 -5.44
CA PRO A 151 -11.90 -10.53 -6.86
C PRO A 151 -10.61 -10.08 -7.54
N THR A 152 -10.31 -10.70 -8.66
CA THR A 152 -9.08 -10.46 -9.42
C THR A 152 -8.69 -8.99 -9.47
N TYR A 153 -7.52 -8.67 -8.99
CA TYR A 153 -6.91 -7.38 -9.17
C TYR A 153 -5.55 -7.52 -9.85
N MET A 154 -5.16 -6.48 -10.58
CA MET A 154 -3.98 -6.52 -11.42
C MET A 154 -2.72 -6.74 -10.62
N VAL A 155 -2.52 -5.91 -9.58
CA VAL A 155 -1.27 -5.87 -8.81
C VAL A 155 -1.48 -5.14 -7.48
N HIS A 156 -0.67 -5.50 -6.48
CA HIS A 156 -0.47 -4.69 -5.29
C HIS A 156 0.79 -3.83 -5.43
N VAL A 157 0.69 -2.54 -5.09
CA VAL A 157 1.81 -1.60 -5.03
C VAL A 157 2.04 -1.19 -3.58
N GLY A 158 3.06 -1.75 -2.94
CA GLY A 158 3.27 -1.54 -1.51
C GLY A 158 4.53 -2.22 -1.00
N GLN A 159 4.53 -2.59 0.25
CA GLN A 159 5.62 -3.37 0.85
C GLN A 159 5.09 -4.67 1.45
N THR A 160 5.98 -5.61 1.75
CA THR A 160 5.66 -6.79 2.53
C THR A 160 5.76 -6.42 4.01
N GLU A 161 4.63 -6.36 4.69
CA GLU A 161 4.52 -5.72 6.00
C GLU A 161 5.21 -6.48 7.13
N ASP A 162 5.18 -7.80 7.11
CA ASP A 162 5.94 -8.65 8.05
C ASP A 162 7.46 -8.49 7.83
N VAL A 163 7.92 -8.42 6.57
CA VAL A 163 9.34 -8.19 6.23
C VAL A 163 9.78 -6.79 6.72
N ALA A 164 8.91 -5.80 6.60
CA ALA A 164 9.15 -4.45 7.11
C ALA A 164 9.24 -4.44 8.65
N GLY A 165 8.33 -5.15 9.31
CA GLY A 165 8.40 -5.39 10.75
C GLY A 165 9.67 -6.11 11.19
N GLN A 166 10.09 -7.15 10.47
CA GLN A 166 11.38 -7.82 10.70
C GLN A 166 12.55 -6.86 10.52
N GLY A 167 12.48 -5.97 9.52
CA GLY A 167 13.47 -4.90 9.32
C GLY A 167 13.60 -4.03 10.56
N ALA A 168 12.49 -3.54 11.12
CA ALA A 168 12.49 -2.77 12.36
C ALA A 168 13.03 -3.58 13.54
N GLY A 169 12.61 -4.84 13.70
CA GLY A 169 13.11 -5.75 14.73
C GLY A 169 14.63 -5.93 14.66
N ARG A 170 15.20 -6.09 13.46
CA ARG A 170 16.66 -6.19 13.28
C ARG A 170 17.38 -4.91 13.68
N GLN A 171 16.81 -3.72 13.40
CA GLN A 171 17.41 -2.46 13.85
C GLN A 171 17.43 -2.34 15.37
N PHE A 172 16.33 -2.69 16.05
CA PHE A 172 16.29 -2.73 17.53
C PHE A 172 17.29 -3.73 18.10
N LYS A 173 17.33 -4.94 17.55
CA LYS A 173 18.27 -5.99 18.00
C LYS A 173 19.73 -5.54 17.83
N ALA A 174 20.08 -4.93 16.70
CA ALA A 174 21.43 -4.39 16.46
C ALA A 174 21.79 -3.25 17.43
N ALA A 175 20.79 -2.47 17.87
CA ALA A 175 20.97 -1.40 18.86
C ALA A 175 20.97 -1.93 20.31
N GLY A 176 20.84 -3.24 20.53
CA GLY A 176 20.81 -3.88 21.84
C GLY A 176 19.48 -3.78 22.58
N ALA A 177 18.41 -3.32 21.93
CA ALA A 177 17.08 -3.31 22.55
C ALA A 177 16.53 -4.74 22.64
N LYS A 178 15.92 -5.06 23.77
CA LYS A 178 15.39 -6.40 24.09
C LYS A 178 13.89 -6.42 24.26
N LYS A 179 13.29 -5.29 24.67
CA LYS A 179 11.86 -5.18 24.94
C LYS A 179 11.29 -3.91 24.31
N VAL A 180 10.56 -4.08 23.23
CA VAL A 180 10.05 -2.98 22.41
C VAL A 180 8.55 -2.81 22.60
N LEU A 181 8.11 -1.58 22.89
CA LEU A 181 6.72 -1.18 22.81
C LEU A 181 6.40 -0.79 21.36
N VAL A 182 5.48 -1.50 20.72
CA VAL A 182 4.95 -1.20 19.38
C VAL A 182 3.57 -0.55 19.51
N VAL A 183 3.38 0.62 18.92
CA VAL A 183 2.08 1.32 18.92
C VAL A 183 1.42 1.19 17.55
N ILE A 184 0.26 0.53 17.54
CA ILE A 184 -0.65 0.42 16.38
C ILE A 184 -1.68 1.54 16.47
N HIS A 185 -1.76 2.38 15.44
CA HIS A 185 -2.63 3.56 15.41
C HIS A 185 -3.95 3.36 14.65
N GLU A 186 -4.10 2.24 13.93
CA GLU A 186 -5.30 1.83 13.22
C GLU A 186 -5.59 0.37 13.53
N ALA A 187 -6.41 0.11 14.55
CA ALA A 187 -6.64 -1.23 15.08
C ALA A 187 -7.21 -2.24 14.06
N ALA A 188 -8.03 -1.76 13.12
CA ALA A 188 -8.64 -2.60 12.07
C ALA A 188 -7.72 -2.82 10.86
N ASN A 189 -6.55 -2.18 10.79
CA ASN A 189 -5.63 -2.32 9.69
C ASN A 189 -4.70 -3.53 9.90
N SER A 190 -4.97 -4.61 9.18
CA SER A 190 -4.21 -5.87 9.26
C SER A 190 -2.72 -5.70 8.91
N ALA A 191 -2.38 -4.74 8.05
CA ALA A 191 -1.00 -4.44 7.68
C ALA A 191 -0.17 -3.99 8.89
N LEU A 192 -0.76 -3.20 9.81
CA LEU A 192 -0.06 -2.75 11.01
C LEU A 192 0.15 -3.89 12.02
N GLN A 193 -0.78 -4.84 12.08
CA GLN A 193 -0.60 -6.05 12.88
C GLN A 193 0.56 -6.89 12.32
N GLN A 194 0.63 -7.07 11.00
CA GLN A 194 1.73 -7.79 10.34
C GLN A 194 3.10 -7.14 10.64
N ARG A 195 3.19 -5.80 10.68
CA ARG A 195 4.42 -5.09 11.11
C ARG A 195 4.82 -5.47 12.53
N ALA A 196 3.86 -5.46 13.48
CA ALA A 196 4.11 -5.84 14.87
C ALA A 196 4.54 -7.30 15.00
N ASP A 197 3.92 -8.21 14.23
CA ASP A 197 4.26 -9.63 14.20
C ASP A 197 5.64 -9.88 13.59
N GLY A 198 6.01 -9.10 12.55
CA GLY A 198 7.38 -9.09 12.02
C GLY A 198 8.43 -8.67 13.06
N VAL A 199 8.16 -7.68 13.89
CA VAL A 199 9.05 -7.31 15.00
C VAL A 199 9.17 -8.47 16.01
N LYS A 200 8.03 -9.10 16.37
CA LYS A 200 8.00 -10.25 17.29
C LYS A 200 8.80 -11.44 16.77
N SER A 201 8.78 -11.70 15.47
CA SER A 201 9.52 -12.81 14.87
C SER A 201 11.04 -12.67 15.05
N VAL A 202 11.54 -11.44 15.18
CA VAL A 202 12.98 -11.14 15.37
C VAL A 202 13.39 -11.05 16.82
N LEU A 203 12.55 -10.46 17.68
CA LEU A 203 12.86 -10.21 19.10
C LEU A 203 12.30 -11.28 20.06
N GLY A 204 11.47 -12.18 19.52
CA GLY A 204 10.69 -13.13 20.31
C GLY A 204 9.42 -12.51 20.90
N GLY A 205 8.41 -13.35 21.18
CA GLY A 205 7.12 -12.88 21.65
C GLY A 205 7.18 -12.10 22.97
N SER A 206 8.04 -12.49 23.90
CA SER A 206 8.28 -11.78 25.18
C SER A 206 9.08 -10.48 25.01
N GLY A 207 9.71 -10.26 23.87
CA GLY A 207 10.46 -9.05 23.52
C GLY A 207 9.60 -7.93 22.95
N VAL A 208 8.30 -8.13 22.74
CA VAL A 208 7.42 -7.14 22.13
C VAL A 208 6.13 -6.99 22.90
N SER A 209 5.84 -5.77 23.33
CA SER A 209 4.53 -5.35 23.84
C SER A 209 3.79 -4.55 22.77
N VAL A 210 2.56 -4.91 22.46
CA VAL A 210 1.74 -4.18 21.48
C VAL A 210 0.68 -3.35 22.18
N LEU A 211 0.61 -2.08 21.84
CA LEU A 211 -0.39 -1.13 22.32
C LEU A 211 -1.21 -0.62 21.13
N SER A 212 -2.45 -1.07 21.01
CA SER A 212 -3.36 -0.62 19.96
C SER A 212 -4.17 0.58 20.44
N ILE A 213 -4.11 1.69 19.71
CA ILE A 213 -4.79 2.94 20.04
C ILE A 213 -5.59 3.38 18.81
N PRO A 214 -6.92 3.12 18.76
CA PRO A 214 -7.72 3.35 17.55
C PRO A 214 -7.71 4.79 17.02
N ASN A 215 -7.58 5.78 17.89
CA ASN A 215 -7.61 7.20 17.54
C ASN A 215 -6.27 7.90 17.81
N ALA A 216 -5.16 7.17 17.65
CA ALA A 216 -3.84 7.64 18.07
C ALA A 216 -3.43 8.98 17.44
N LYS A 217 -3.79 9.23 16.19
CA LYS A 217 -3.44 10.47 15.48
C LYS A 217 -4.38 11.63 15.77
N SER A 218 -5.65 11.36 16.09
CA SER A 218 -6.65 12.39 16.37
C SER A 218 -6.73 12.79 17.85
N ASP A 219 -6.20 11.93 18.76
CA ASP A 219 -6.10 12.21 20.20
C ASP A 219 -4.64 12.05 20.67
N ILE A 220 -3.80 13.01 20.30
CA ILE A 220 -2.38 13.02 20.69
C ILE A 220 -2.19 13.06 22.20
N PRO A 221 -2.91 13.90 23.00
CA PRO A 221 -2.78 13.88 24.46
C PRO A 221 -3.10 12.50 25.07
N GLY A 222 -4.20 11.86 24.66
CA GLY A 222 -4.58 10.54 25.13
C GLY A 222 -3.58 9.46 24.69
N THR A 223 -3.04 9.56 23.50
CA THR A 223 -1.99 8.64 23.00
C THR A 223 -0.70 8.76 23.82
N LYS A 224 -0.24 9.98 24.10
CA LYS A 224 0.93 10.22 24.97
C LYS A 224 0.70 9.67 26.38
N ALA A 225 -0.49 9.88 26.94
CA ALA A 225 -0.82 9.36 28.28
C ALA A 225 -0.76 7.82 28.31
N LYS A 226 -1.29 7.13 27.29
CA LYS A 226 -1.23 5.66 27.19
C LYS A 226 0.19 5.15 27.01
N VAL A 227 1.02 5.80 26.19
CA VAL A 227 2.44 5.45 26.00
C VAL A 227 3.21 5.63 27.32
N ALA A 228 3.03 6.79 27.99
CA ALA A 228 3.64 7.03 29.29
C ALA A 228 3.25 5.98 30.34
N ALA A 229 1.95 5.63 30.39
CA ALA A 229 1.44 4.58 31.28
C ALA A 229 2.08 3.20 31.00
N ALA A 230 2.27 2.85 29.73
CA ALA A 230 2.92 1.60 29.35
C ALA A 230 4.39 1.54 29.85
N PHE A 231 5.16 2.61 29.70
CA PHE A 231 6.52 2.72 30.24
C PHE A 231 6.55 2.75 31.76
N LYS A 232 5.54 3.34 32.40
CA LYS A 232 5.41 3.33 33.87
C LYS A 232 5.13 1.92 34.37
N ALA A 233 4.25 1.18 33.70
CA ALA A 233 3.86 -0.19 34.08
C ALA A 233 4.97 -1.21 33.82
N ASN A 234 5.77 -1.03 32.78
CA ASN A 234 6.86 -1.94 32.41
C ASN A 234 8.20 -1.20 32.26
N LYS A 235 8.95 -1.16 33.34
CA LYS A 235 10.28 -0.51 33.38
C LYS A 235 11.36 -1.22 32.59
N SER A 236 11.11 -2.44 32.10
CA SER A 236 12.05 -3.19 31.27
C SER A 236 11.95 -2.83 29.77
N LEU A 237 10.99 -2.00 29.37
CA LEU A 237 10.89 -1.51 27.99
C LEU A 237 12.09 -0.61 27.67
N ASP A 238 12.85 -0.99 26.66
CA ASP A 238 14.08 -0.32 26.20
C ASP A 238 14.03 0.08 24.72
N GLY A 239 12.90 -0.20 24.05
CA GLY A 239 12.59 0.20 22.68
C GLY A 239 11.17 0.75 22.55
N PHE A 240 10.98 1.69 21.60
CA PHE A 240 9.71 2.29 21.22
C PHE A 240 9.59 2.36 19.70
N LEU A 241 8.52 1.81 19.15
CA LEU A 241 8.19 1.82 17.73
C LEU A 241 6.76 2.34 17.54
N GLY A 242 6.61 3.55 17.07
CA GLY A 242 5.35 3.99 16.50
C GLY A 242 5.29 3.59 15.02
N LEU A 243 4.16 3.04 14.58
CA LEU A 243 4.01 2.59 13.19
C LEU A 243 3.63 3.73 12.23
N ASP A 244 3.80 4.99 12.68
CA ASP A 244 3.56 6.22 11.92
C ASP A 244 4.31 7.37 12.61
N PRO A 245 4.96 8.31 11.89
CA PRO A 245 5.68 9.43 12.49
C PRO A 245 4.74 10.42 13.19
N ASP A 246 3.49 10.54 12.75
CA ASP A 246 2.48 11.40 13.38
C ASP A 246 2.07 10.90 14.78
N VAL A 247 2.43 9.65 15.12
CA VAL A 247 2.31 9.06 16.46
C VAL A 247 3.65 9.05 17.19
N THR A 248 4.71 8.66 16.49
CA THR A 248 6.03 8.49 17.10
C THR A 248 6.60 9.82 17.58
N ILE A 249 6.56 10.85 16.75
CA ILE A 249 7.18 12.15 17.03
C ILE A 249 6.54 12.84 18.24
N PRO A 250 5.21 12.96 18.35
CA PRO A 250 4.59 13.53 19.53
C PRO A 250 4.88 12.78 20.84
N CYS A 251 5.13 11.47 20.76
CA CYS A 251 5.41 10.66 21.95
C CYS A 251 6.86 10.76 22.45
N LEU A 252 7.77 11.39 21.71
CA LEU A 252 9.19 11.50 22.10
C LEU A 252 9.43 12.17 23.46
N ASP A 253 8.52 13.05 23.90
CA ASP A 253 8.64 13.75 25.16
C ASP A 253 8.18 12.91 26.38
N VAL A 254 7.44 11.83 26.15
CA VAL A 254 6.98 10.91 27.21
C VAL A 254 7.72 9.56 27.20
N VAL A 255 8.54 9.32 26.18
CA VAL A 255 9.41 8.14 26.11
C VAL A 255 10.63 8.38 27.03
N PRO A 256 10.95 7.47 27.96
CA PRO A 256 12.07 7.65 28.89
C PRO A 256 13.43 7.79 28.18
N SER A 257 14.33 8.55 28.79
CA SER A 257 15.71 8.69 28.31
C SER A 257 16.38 7.31 28.21
N GLY A 258 17.17 7.11 27.14
CA GLY A 258 17.88 5.85 26.88
C GLY A 258 17.06 4.80 26.13
N VAL A 259 15.74 4.94 26.02
CA VAL A 259 14.90 4.07 25.18
C VAL A 259 15.26 4.30 23.71
N LYS A 260 15.45 3.20 22.99
CA LYS A 260 15.74 3.22 21.55
C LYS A 260 14.44 3.49 20.79
N VAL A 261 14.43 4.50 19.90
CA VAL A 261 13.21 4.88 19.15
C VAL A 261 13.38 4.58 17.67
N GLY A 262 12.36 3.97 17.09
CA GLY A 262 12.20 3.79 15.64
C GLY A 262 10.80 4.22 15.20
N THR A 263 10.63 4.42 13.89
CA THR A 263 9.33 4.70 13.29
C THR A 263 9.18 4.01 11.94
N PHE A 264 7.97 3.97 11.43
CA PHE A 264 7.71 3.82 10.01
C PHE A 264 7.59 5.21 9.40
N ASP A 265 7.89 5.30 8.11
CA ASP A 265 7.84 6.49 7.26
C ASP A 265 8.86 7.58 7.60
N VAL A 266 9.29 8.25 6.54
CA VAL A 266 10.44 9.16 6.60
C VAL A 266 10.01 10.57 7.06
N GLY A 267 9.53 11.40 6.16
CA GLY A 267 9.02 12.73 6.46
C GLY A 267 9.83 13.51 7.52
N ASP A 268 9.13 14.03 8.51
CA ASP A 268 9.70 14.80 9.62
C ASP A 268 10.58 13.99 10.58
N SER A 269 10.58 12.65 10.48
CA SER A 269 11.45 11.79 11.30
C SER A 269 12.93 11.99 11.00
N ILE A 270 13.28 12.49 9.81
CA ILE A 270 14.67 12.74 9.37
C ILE A 270 15.45 13.58 10.35
N LYS A 271 14.90 14.67 10.84
CA LYS A 271 15.58 15.56 11.81
C LYS A 271 15.90 14.86 13.13
N TYR A 272 15.05 13.93 13.56
CA TYR A 272 15.26 13.14 14.77
C TYR A 272 16.28 12.02 14.56
N ILE A 273 16.33 11.43 13.36
CA ILE A 273 17.37 10.46 12.99
C ILE A 273 18.74 11.14 12.92
N GLN A 274 18.82 12.30 12.27
CA GLN A 274 20.08 13.06 12.16
C GLN A 274 20.61 13.50 13.53
N SER A 275 19.72 13.93 14.42
CA SER A 275 20.09 14.33 15.81
C SER A 275 20.37 13.13 16.73
N GLY A 276 20.11 11.89 16.30
CA GLY A 276 20.29 10.69 17.12
C GLY A 276 19.17 10.43 18.14
N LYS A 277 18.09 11.21 18.15
CA LYS A 277 16.92 10.99 18.99
C LYS A 277 16.08 9.81 18.50
N MET A 278 16.23 9.42 17.24
CA MET A 278 15.59 8.27 16.62
C MET A 278 16.65 7.45 15.88
N LEU A 279 16.59 6.12 15.98
CA LEU A 279 17.57 5.22 15.37
C LEU A 279 17.34 5.08 13.87
N PHE A 280 16.07 4.90 13.48
CA PHE A 280 15.72 4.59 12.09
C PHE A 280 14.27 4.94 11.79
N ALA A 281 13.99 5.04 10.49
CA ALA A 281 12.65 4.94 9.92
C ALA A 281 12.62 3.81 8.90
N ILE A 282 11.51 3.06 8.85
CA ILE A 282 11.22 2.12 7.77
C ILE A 282 10.51 2.90 6.66
N ASP A 283 11.15 3.02 5.51
CA ASP A 283 10.67 3.76 4.36
C ASP A 283 9.94 2.84 3.38
N GLN A 284 8.68 3.09 3.16
CA GLN A 284 7.86 2.34 2.21
C GLN A 284 7.65 3.08 0.88
N GLN A 285 8.26 4.24 0.69
CA GLN A 285 8.23 5.05 -0.53
C GLN A 285 6.81 5.39 -0.99
N GLN A 286 6.08 6.08 -0.14
CA GLN A 286 4.67 6.42 -0.31
C GLN A 286 4.35 7.11 -1.64
N TYR A 287 5.29 7.95 -2.12
CA TYR A 287 5.17 8.63 -3.42
C TYR A 287 5.00 7.62 -4.57
N LEU A 288 5.79 6.54 -4.58
CA LEU A 288 5.66 5.49 -5.59
C LEU A 288 4.33 4.75 -5.47
N GLN A 289 3.84 4.52 -4.25
CA GLN A 289 2.55 3.87 -4.04
C GLN A 289 1.39 4.69 -4.59
N GLY A 290 1.51 6.02 -4.64
CA GLY A 290 0.54 6.90 -5.31
C GLY A 290 0.76 7.01 -6.81
N TYR A 291 2.00 7.11 -7.27
CA TYR A 291 2.36 7.37 -8.66
C TYR A 291 2.13 6.15 -9.57
N LEU A 292 2.66 4.99 -9.17
CA LEU A 292 2.69 3.81 -10.03
C LEU A 292 1.30 3.25 -10.40
N PRO A 293 0.29 3.24 -9.52
CA PRO A 293 -1.04 2.77 -9.92
C PRO A 293 -1.64 3.52 -11.10
N VAL A 294 -1.40 4.84 -11.19
CA VAL A 294 -1.90 5.66 -12.31
C VAL A 294 -1.15 5.34 -13.61
N VAL A 295 0.16 5.09 -13.53
CA VAL A 295 0.97 4.64 -14.69
C VAL A 295 0.51 3.27 -15.16
N PHE A 296 0.30 2.33 -14.26
CA PHE A 296 -0.15 0.98 -14.59
C PHE A 296 -1.56 0.98 -15.19
N ALA A 297 -2.45 1.83 -14.69
CA ALA A 297 -3.78 2.02 -15.25
C ALA A 297 -3.71 2.48 -16.73
N LEU A 298 -2.86 3.46 -17.04
CA LEU A 298 -2.65 3.90 -18.43
C LEU A 298 -2.16 2.75 -19.31
N LEU A 299 -1.12 2.03 -18.87
CA LEU A 299 -0.53 0.94 -19.66
C LEU A 299 -1.51 -0.21 -19.86
N PHE A 300 -2.34 -0.52 -18.86
CA PHE A 300 -3.38 -1.53 -18.98
C PHE A 300 -4.45 -1.13 -19.98
N VAL A 301 -5.03 0.07 -19.85
CA VAL A 301 -6.11 0.52 -20.74
C VAL A 301 -5.63 0.70 -22.17
N SER A 302 -4.41 1.25 -22.35
CA SER A 302 -3.89 1.54 -23.70
C SER A 302 -3.35 0.32 -24.43
N ASN A 303 -2.73 -0.62 -23.71
CA ASN A 303 -1.93 -1.69 -24.32
C ASN A 303 -2.23 -3.09 -23.75
N LEU A 304 -3.17 -3.21 -22.79
CA LEU A 304 -3.42 -4.42 -22.01
C LEU A 304 -2.16 -4.97 -21.31
N ASN A 305 -1.21 -4.09 -21.00
CA ASN A 305 -0.04 -4.48 -20.25
C ASN A 305 -0.41 -4.76 -18.78
N THR A 306 0.05 -5.87 -18.25
CA THR A 306 -0.04 -6.23 -16.84
C THR A 306 1.34 -6.20 -16.20
N VAL A 307 1.39 -5.98 -14.88
CA VAL A 307 2.63 -5.95 -14.11
C VAL A 307 2.56 -6.93 -12.95
N GLY A 308 3.70 -7.28 -12.38
CA GLY A 308 3.78 -8.14 -11.20
C GLY A 308 3.63 -9.63 -11.49
N ASN A 309 2.96 -10.03 -12.56
CA ASN A 309 2.71 -11.45 -12.90
C ASN A 309 2.21 -12.29 -11.70
N GLY A 310 1.27 -11.73 -10.91
CA GLY A 310 0.78 -12.35 -9.68
C GLY A 310 1.57 -11.99 -8.42
N ALA A 311 2.73 -11.34 -8.53
CA ALA A 311 3.50 -10.83 -7.41
C ALA A 311 3.28 -9.31 -7.22
N PRO A 312 3.48 -8.77 -6.00
CA PRO A 312 3.38 -7.34 -5.76
C PRO A 312 4.54 -6.57 -6.43
N VAL A 313 4.30 -5.31 -6.76
CA VAL A 313 5.35 -4.33 -7.05
C VAL A 313 5.78 -3.70 -5.74
N LEU A 314 6.93 -4.12 -5.23
CA LEU A 314 7.42 -3.70 -3.92
C LEU A 314 8.05 -2.31 -3.97
N THR A 315 7.60 -1.44 -3.07
CA THR A 315 8.13 -0.07 -2.89
C THR A 315 8.98 0.06 -1.61
N GLY A 316 9.12 -0.99 -0.82
CA GLY A 316 9.87 -1.08 0.43
C GLY A 316 9.94 -2.52 0.93
N PRO A 317 10.50 -2.72 2.14
CA PRO A 317 11.00 -1.70 3.08
C PRO A 317 12.41 -1.19 2.75
N GLY A 318 12.60 0.13 2.78
CA GLY A 318 13.90 0.76 2.90
C GLY A 318 14.23 1.05 4.37
N ILE A 319 15.51 1.06 4.73
CA ILE A 319 15.95 1.44 6.08
C ILE A 319 16.65 2.80 6.00
N ILE A 320 16.06 3.81 6.62
CA ILE A 320 16.67 5.13 6.78
C ILE A 320 17.20 5.25 8.21
N ASN A 321 18.48 5.47 8.34
CA ASN A 321 19.18 5.66 9.60
C ASN A 321 20.21 6.80 9.50
N LYS A 322 20.98 7.05 10.55
CA LYS A 322 21.94 8.15 10.60
C LYS A 322 22.94 8.15 9.44
N ALA A 323 23.31 6.96 8.92
CA ALA A 323 24.29 6.83 7.85
C ALA A 323 23.78 7.33 6.48
N ASN A 324 22.49 7.26 6.25
CA ASN A 324 21.90 7.59 4.94
C ASN A 324 20.81 8.69 4.99
N ALA A 325 20.39 9.16 6.16
CA ALA A 325 19.35 10.16 6.33
C ALA A 325 19.60 11.45 5.52
N ALA A 326 20.87 11.90 5.43
CA ALA A 326 21.25 13.09 4.67
C ALA A 326 20.88 12.97 3.18
N ARG A 327 20.93 11.76 2.60
CA ARG A 327 20.64 11.52 1.17
C ARG A 327 19.18 11.75 0.81
N VAL A 328 18.28 11.56 1.75
CA VAL A 328 16.82 11.68 1.54
C VAL A 328 16.23 12.95 2.17
N ALA A 329 17.01 13.71 2.95
CA ALA A 329 16.50 14.85 3.70
C ALA A 329 15.85 15.93 2.83
N ALA A 330 16.46 16.29 1.70
CA ALA A 330 15.89 17.27 0.77
C ALA A 330 14.59 16.74 0.12
N LEU A 331 14.54 15.45 -0.20
CA LEU A 331 13.37 14.79 -0.80
C LEU A 331 12.22 14.67 0.20
N ALA A 332 12.52 14.33 1.45
CA ALA A 332 11.54 14.32 2.54
C ALA A 332 10.94 15.73 2.76
N LYS A 333 11.78 16.77 2.78
CA LYS A 333 11.31 18.17 2.84
C LYS A 333 10.46 18.56 1.65
N ALA A 334 10.77 18.07 0.45
CA ALA A 334 9.98 18.29 -0.76
C ALA A 334 8.68 17.47 -0.78
N GLY A 335 8.51 16.51 0.13
CA GLY A 335 7.35 15.63 0.21
C GLY A 335 7.29 14.62 -0.93
N THR A 336 8.45 14.19 -1.43
CA THR A 336 8.57 13.14 -2.46
C THR A 336 9.19 11.86 -1.88
N ARG A 337 9.44 11.89 -0.56
CA ARG A 337 9.95 10.74 0.18
C ARG A 337 9.39 10.69 1.59
#